data_884372b0beaedb50c8e054093de0bdee
#
_entry.id   884372b0beaedb50c8e054093de0bdee
#
_cell.length_a   1.000
_cell.length_b   1.000
_cell.length_c   1.000
_cell.angle_alpha   90.00
_cell.angle_beta   90.00
_cell.angle_gamma   90.00
#
_symmetry.space_group_name_H-M   'P 1'
#
loop_
_entity.id
_entity.type
_entity.pdbx_description
1 polymer ?
#
loop_
_entity_poly.entity_id
_entity_poly.type
_entity_poly.pdbx_seq_one_letter_code
_entity_poly.pdbx_strand_id
1 'polypeptide(L)'
;MPGKMLTCTWAPTVFSGPQVASTNRRGGFPDGRALEASVLPMLARIEALGVSHLLIAQRWWGSGLEMEGSSLDCLAMTALFAAHTERIQLVTAVHPGFFHPAAIAKWGATLDWISGGRWDINVTSGWNQREFDMYGIDFLEHGGRYARSAEFIDVLRGAWGKPRFSYEGHFYRARDLELEPHPSTPLTVFQGGQSDDAIKLAAARSDWMFLNGGTLERIEGIIGRVRKACRSTGRKVRFALYAAPLVRRTDAEAWAEIQARIGMIDRSLAERRRAATDGADGMWASDEDLSLLDTNEGYAARLIGSPDTVYERLEAYRSLGVEMLHFDVQDKLFNETILPTLVE
;
A
#
# COMPACT_ATOMS: atom_id res chain seq x y z
N MET A 1 0.39 -28.26 -7.45
CA MET A 1 0.52 -26.88 -7.96
C MET A 1 0.34 -25.95 -6.80
N PRO A 2 1.12 -24.88 -6.71
CA PRO A 2 0.91 -23.87 -5.67
C PRO A 2 -0.50 -23.29 -5.82
N GLY A 3 -1.14 -22.98 -4.71
CA GLY A 3 -2.41 -22.29 -4.73
C GLY A 3 -2.26 -20.87 -5.26
N LYS A 4 -3.30 -20.34 -5.89
CA LYS A 4 -3.36 -18.96 -6.34
C LYS A 4 -3.05 -18.00 -5.19
N MET A 5 -2.31 -16.94 -5.47
CA MET A 5 -2.03 -15.84 -4.54
C MET A 5 -2.60 -14.56 -5.15
N LEU A 6 -3.27 -13.75 -4.35
CA LEU A 6 -3.67 -12.44 -4.83
C LEU A 6 -2.43 -11.58 -5.07
N THR A 7 -2.55 -10.64 -5.98
CA THR A 7 -1.46 -9.75 -6.38
C THR A 7 -1.90 -8.30 -6.29
N CYS A 8 -1.01 -7.44 -5.88
CA CYS A 8 -1.23 -5.99 -5.80
C CYS A 8 -0.03 -5.27 -6.37
N THR A 9 -0.25 -4.15 -7.02
CA THR A 9 0.83 -3.26 -7.43
C THR A 9 0.50 -1.81 -7.17
N TRP A 10 1.52 -0.94 -7.18
CA TRP A 10 1.31 0.49 -7.10
C TRP A 10 0.63 1.01 -8.38
N ALA A 11 -0.33 1.90 -8.19
CA ALA A 11 -0.87 2.66 -9.30
C ALA A 11 0.20 3.63 -9.86
N PRO A 12 0.20 3.89 -11.17
CA PRO A 12 1.16 4.80 -11.80
C PRO A 12 0.83 6.29 -11.54
N THR A 13 0.70 6.65 -10.26
CA THR A 13 0.28 8.00 -9.81
C THR A 13 1.35 8.73 -9.04
N VAL A 14 2.41 8.05 -8.59
CA VAL A 14 3.54 8.62 -7.86
C VAL A 14 4.69 8.85 -8.83
N PHE A 15 5.18 10.07 -8.90
CA PHE A 15 6.32 10.43 -9.74
C PHE A 15 7.58 10.41 -8.90
N SER A 16 8.60 9.73 -9.42
CA SER A 16 9.83 9.44 -8.68
C SER A 16 10.53 10.71 -8.16
N GLY A 17 10.76 10.76 -6.87
CA GLY A 17 11.74 11.63 -6.25
C GLY A 17 13.15 11.04 -6.37
N PRO A 18 14.15 11.63 -5.67
CA PRO A 18 15.50 11.09 -5.63
C PRO A 18 15.50 9.67 -5.09
N GLN A 19 16.08 8.74 -5.80
CA GLN A 19 16.24 7.36 -5.34
C GLN A 19 17.54 7.22 -4.54
N VAL A 20 17.53 6.48 -3.43
CA VAL A 20 18.69 6.27 -2.57
C VAL A 20 19.84 5.56 -3.32
N ALA A 21 19.50 4.67 -4.22
CA ALA A 21 20.46 3.87 -5.00
C ALA A 21 20.36 4.16 -6.49
N SER A 22 20.21 5.41 -6.90
CA SER A 22 20.10 5.79 -8.30
C SER A 22 20.76 7.12 -8.59
N THR A 23 21.37 7.24 -9.77
CA THR A 23 21.85 8.51 -10.33
C THR A 23 20.67 9.38 -10.86
N ASN A 24 19.50 8.81 -11.03
CA ASN A 24 18.32 9.50 -11.56
C ASN A 24 17.61 10.27 -10.44
N ARG A 25 17.88 11.56 -10.34
CA ARG A 25 17.48 12.38 -9.19
C ARG A 25 16.19 13.18 -9.36
N ARG A 26 15.47 13.02 -10.49
CA ARG A 26 14.19 13.73 -10.71
C ARG A 26 13.26 12.99 -11.66
N GLY A 27 12.08 12.60 -11.15
CA GLY A 27 10.88 12.52 -11.95
C GLY A 27 10.13 13.85 -11.82
N GLY A 28 9.81 14.52 -12.90
CA GLY A 28 8.86 15.64 -12.89
C GLY A 28 7.47 15.14 -13.24
N PHE A 29 6.44 15.94 -12.90
CA PHE A 29 5.12 15.69 -13.50
C PHE A 29 5.20 15.89 -15.00
N PRO A 30 4.73 14.93 -15.82
CA PRO A 30 4.50 15.16 -17.23
C PRO A 30 3.39 16.22 -17.37
N ASP A 31 3.34 16.91 -18.51
CA ASP A 31 2.16 17.73 -18.81
C ASP A 31 0.89 16.86 -18.88
N GLY A 32 -0.30 17.48 -18.76
CA GLY A 32 -1.55 16.73 -18.64
C GLY A 32 -1.84 15.76 -19.79
N ARG A 33 -1.37 16.05 -21.02
CA ARG A 33 -1.51 15.17 -22.18
C ARG A 33 -0.52 14.02 -22.15
N ALA A 34 0.73 14.29 -21.77
CA ALA A 34 1.75 13.27 -21.58
C ALA A 34 1.42 12.37 -20.40
N LEU A 35 0.72 12.90 -19.38
CA LEU A 35 0.24 12.10 -18.26
C LEU A 35 -0.72 11.00 -18.72
N GLU A 36 -1.76 11.36 -19.48
CA GLU A 36 -2.72 10.40 -20.03
C GLU A 36 -2.01 9.37 -20.91
N ALA A 37 -1.12 9.82 -21.79
CA ALA A 37 -0.35 8.95 -22.68
C ALA A 37 0.61 8.00 -21.95
N SER A 38 1.03 8.30 -20.73
CA SER A 38 1.92 7.42 -19.93
C SER A 38 1.17 6.55 -18.94
N VAL A 39 0.15 7.08 -18.27
CA VAL A 39 -0.56 6.40 -17.18
C VAL A 39 -1.51 5.34 -17.72
N LEU A 40 -2.31 5.64 -18.73
CA LEU A 40 -3.31 4.68 -19.23
C LEU A 40 -2.70 3.43 -19.88
N PRO A 41 -1.63 3.51 -20.72
CA PRO A 41 -0.97 2.29 -21.20
C PRO A 41 -0.35 1.44 -20.10
N MET A 42 0.20 2.06 -19.05
CA MET A 42 0.71 1.32 -17.89
C MET A 42 -0.41 0.62 -17.14
N LEU A 43 -1.55 1.30 -16.94
CA LEU A 43 -2.74 0.71 -16.31
C LEU A 43 -3.25 -0.50 -17.11
N ALA A 44 -3.38 -0.36 -18.44
CA ALA A 44 -3.78 -1.46 -19.33
C ALA A 44 -2.80 -2.64 -19.26
N ARG A 45 -1.49 -2.35 -19.20
CA ARG A 45 -0.46 -3.39 -19.02
C ARG A 45 -0.61 -4.12 -17.68
N ILE A 46 -0.83 -3.39 -16.58
CA ILE A 46 -1.03 -3.98 -15.24
C ILE A 46 -2.24 -4.94 -15.26
N GLU A 47 -3.36 -4.51 -15.84
CA GLU A 47 -4.54 -5.34 -15.93
C GLU A 47 -4.34 -6.56 -16.86
N ALA A 48 -3.61 -6.38 -17.98
CA ALA A 48 -3.26 -7.49 -18.89
C ALA A 48 -2.33 -8.53 -18.25
N LEU A 49 -1.50 -8.14 -17.29
CA LEU A 49 -0.68 -9.06 -16.49
C LEU A 49 -1.49 -9.89 -15.48
N GLY A 50 -2.80 -9.65 -15.34
CA GLY A 50 -3.65 -10.37 -14.40
C GLY A 50 -3.48 -9.94 -12.94
N VAL A 51 -2.87 -8.79 -12.68
CA VAL A 51 -2.76 -8.24 -11.32
C VAL A 51 -4.16 -7.99 -10.76
N SER A 52 -4.44 -8.50 -9.56
CA SER A 52 -5.78 -8.47 -9.00
C SER A 52 -6.15 -7.15 -8.29
N HIS A 53 -5.17 -6.43 -7.75
CA HIS A 53 -5.40 -5.19 -6.99
C HIS A 53 -4.44 -4.09 -7.41
N LEU A 54 -4.92 -2.84 -7.40
CA LEU A 54 -4.16 -1.64 -7.67
C LEU A 54 -4.20 -0.73 -6.46
N LEU A 55 -3.07 -0.48 -5.80
CA LEU A 55 -2.98 0.44 -4.67
C LEU A 55 -2.70 1.85 -5.15
N ILE A 56 -3.68 2.74 -4.99
CA ILE A 56 -3.60 4.15 -5.36
C ILE A 56 -3.10 4.93 -4.15
N ALA A 57 -1.80 5.21 -4.12
CA ALA A 57 -1.14 5.91 -3.03
C ALA A 57 -1.41 7.43 -3.08
N GLN A 58 -1.33 8.07 -1.91
CA GLN A 58 -1.38 9.52 -1.75
C GLN A 58 -0.07 10.03 -1.14
N ARG A 59 0.45 11.10 -1.72
CA ARG A 59 1.51 11.94 -1.16
C ARG A 59 1.02 13.38 -1.18
N TRP A 60 1.19 14.08 -0.06
CA TRP A 60 0.67 15.44 0.12
C TRP A 60 1.72 16.54 -0.12
N TRP A 61 2.97 16.18 -0.23
CA TRP A 61 4.05 17.11 -0.58
C TRP A 61 4.17 17.32 -2.09
N GLY A 62 4.77 18.44 -2.48
CA GLY A 62 4.79 18.86 -3.86
C GLY A 62 6.16 19.17 -4.47
N SER A 63 7.26 19.21 -3.69
CA SER A 63 8.52 19.76 -4.20
C SER A 63 9.35 18.79 -5.05
N GLY A 64 9.13 17.49 -4.96
CA GLY A 64 9.97 16.47 -5.60
C GLY A 64 11.37 16.33 -5.00
N LEU A 65 11.64 17.05 -3.90
CA LEU A 65 12.89 16.94 -3.13
C LEU A 65 12.76 15.95 -1.97
N GLU A 66 11.54 15.55 -1.69
CA GLU A 66 11.18 14.58 -0.66
C GLU A 66 11.46 13.15 -1.13
N MET A 67 11.08 12.20 -0.28
CA MET A 67 11.42 10.79 -0.39
C MET A 67 11.07 10.15 -1.74
N GLU A 68 9.86 10.40 -2.25
CA GLU A 68 9.34 9.72 -3.42
C GLU A 68 8.75 10.66 -4.47
N GLY A 69 8.86 11.97 -4.23
CA GLY A 69 8.21 12.97 -5.06
C GLY A 69 6.71 13.07 -4.81
N SER A 70 6.05 13.89 -5.60
CA SER A 70 4.61 14.13 -5.51
C SER A 70 3.80 13.00 -6.11
N SER A 71 2.56 12.85 -5.65
CA SER A 71 1.55 12.04 -6.33
C SER A 71 0.45 12.90 -6.91
N LEU A 72 -0.26 12.35 -7.89
CA LEU A 72 -1.58 12.84 -8.25
C LEU A 72 -2.56 12.49 -7.13
N ASP A 73 -3.66 13.25 -7.03
CA ASP A 73 -4.69 13.01 -6.02
C ASP A 73 -5.30 11.62 -6.15
N CYS A 74 -5.32 10.88 -5.04
CA CYS A 74 -5.75 9.47 -5.04
C CYS A 74 -7.25 9.31 -5.38
N LEU A 75 -8.10 10.26 -4.97
CA LEU A 75 -9.55 10.17 -5.22
C LEU A 75 -9.83 10.41 -6.72
N ALA A 76 -9.25 11.46 -7.29
CA ALA A 76 -9.40 11.77 -8.71
C ALA A 76 -8.86 10.63 -9.59
N MET A 77 -7.68 10.09 -9.25
CA MET A 77 -7.08 9.01 -10.02
C MET A 77 -7.84 7.68 -9.87
N THR A 78 -8.43 7.41 -8.72
CA THR A 78 -9.28 6.22 -8.59
C THR A 78 -10.51 6.29 -9.49
N ALA A 79 -11.15 7.45 -9.62
CA ALA A 79 -12.27 7.63 -10.54
C ALA A 79 -11.84 7.43 -12.01
N LEU A 80 -10.69 7.97 -12.40
CA LEU A 80 -10.12 7.74 -13.73
C LEU A 80 -9.86 6.24 -13.98
N PHE A 81 -9.24 5.56 -13.02
CA PHE A 81 -8.94 4.13 -13.15
C PHE A 81 -10.19 3.25 -13.16
N ALA A 82 -11.22 3.60 -12.39
CA ALA A 82 -12.50 2.91 -12.43
C ALA A 82 -13.14 2.92 -13.84
N ALA A 83 -12.98 4.04 -14.56
CA ALA A 83 -13.50 4.20 -15.92
C ALA A 83 -12.64 3.49 -17.01
N HIS A 84 -11.39 3.15 -16.71
CA HIS A 84 -10.43 2.60 -17.69
C HIS A 84 -9.95 1.17 -17.34
N THR A 85 -10.61 0.50 -16.41
CA THR A 85 -10.33 -0.90 -16.03
C THR A 85 -11.63 -1.69 -15.92
N GLU A 86 -11.54 -3.02 -16.09
CA GLU A 86 -12.70 -3.90 -16.06
C GLU A 86 -12.67 -4.90 -14.90
N ARG A 87 -11.49 -5.32 -14.46
CA ARG A 87 -11.34 -6.46 -13.53
C ARG A 87 -10.59 -6.12 -12.26
N ILE A 88 -9.60 -5.23 -12.35
CA ILE A 88 -8.70 -4.95 -11.25
C ILE A 88 -9.43 -4.23 -10.09
N GLN A 89 -9.20 -4.71 -8.87
CA GLN A 89 -9.72 -4.12 -7.65
C GLN A 89 -8.94 -2.83 -7.31
N LEU A 90 -9.65 -1.76 -7.00
CA LEU A 90 -9.06 -0.42 -6.76
C LEU A 90 -9.00 -0.15 -5.26
N VAL A 91 -7.79 -0.09 -4.72
CA VAL A 91 -7.55 0.16 -3.29
C VAL A 91 -7.05 1.57 -3.11
N THR A 92 -7.92 2.48 -2.66
CA THR A 92 -7.55 3.90 -2.48
C THR A 92 -6.96 4.14 -1.11
N ALA A 93 -5.74 4.67 -1.04
CA ALA A 93 -5.11 5.06 0.21
C ALA A 93 -5.64 6.41 0.71
N VAL A 94 -6.20 6.41 1.92
CA VAL A 94 -6.79 7.60 2.55
C VAL A 94 -6.17 7.84 3.92
N HIS A 95 -5.82 9.11 4.19
CA HIS A 95 -5.34 9.55 5.50
C HIS A 95 -6.50 10.20 6.28
N PRO A 96 -7.00 9.61 7.36
CA PRO A 96 -8.18 10.07 8.08
C PRO A 96 -8.16 11.55 8.54
N GLY A 97 -6.96 12.11 8.77
CA GLY A 97 -6.82 13.52 9.14
C GLY A 97 -7.23 14.51 8.04
N PHE A 98 -7.17 14.10 6.77
CA PHE A 98 -7.45 14.96 5.62
C PHE A 98 -8.91 14.92 5.17
N PHE A 99 -9.69 13.95 5.65
CA PHE A 99 -11.05 13.74 5.15
C PHE A 99 -12.04 13.44 6.25
N HIS A 100 -13.28 13.87 6.04
CA HIS A 100 -14.40 13.40 6.86
C HIS A 100 -14.90 12.03 6.34
N PRO A 101 -15.05 10.99 7.20
CA PRO A 101 -15.37 9.64 6.76
C PRO A 101 -16.72 9.53 6.05
N ALA A 102 -17.73 10.34 6.41
CA ALA A 102 -19.00 10.35 5.71
C ALA A 102 -18.88 10.84 4.25
N ALA A 103 -17.98 11.81 3.97
CA ALA A 103 -17.71 12.24 2.62
C ALA A 103 -17.01 11.13 1.81
N ILE A 104 -16.05 10.43 2.43
CA ILE A 104 -15.37 9.28 1.80
C ILE A 104 -16.35 8.12 1.59
N ALA A 105 -17.29 7.88 2.51
CA ALA A 105 -18.34 6.87 2.32
C ALA A 105 -19.20 7.18 1.09
N LYS A 106 -19.63 8.44 0.92
CA LYS A 106 -20.41 8.87 -0.26
C LYS A 106 -19.61 8.73 -1.56
N TRP A 107 -18.35 9.14 -1.53
CA TRP A 107 -17.48 9.02 -2.69
C TRP A 107 -17.22 7.55 -3.03
N GLY A 108 -16.88 6.72 -2.04
CA GLY A 108 -16.66 5.30 -2.22
C GLY A 108 -17.88 4.54 -2.73
N ALA A 109 -19.07 4.83 -2.21
CA ALA A 109 -20.33 4.24 -2.70
C ALA A 109 -20.60 4.58 -4.18
N THR A 110 -20.25 5.81 -4.58
CA THR A 110 -20.32 6.20 -5.99
C THR A 110 -19.33 5.40 -6.85
N LEU A 111 -18.10 5.21 -6.36
CA LEU A 111 -17.09 4.40 -7.06
C LEU A 111 -17.43 2.92 -7.10
N ASP A 112 -17.95 2.37 -6.02
CA ASP A 112 -18.47 0.99 -5.98
C ASP A 112 -19.49 0.81 -7.12
N TRP A 113 -20.40 1.75 -7.26
CA TRP A 113 -21.43 1.71 -8.28
C TRP A 113 -20.89 1.82 -9.71
N ILE A 114 -20.01 2.82 -10.00
CA ILE A 114 -19.44 3.02 -11.34
C ILE A 114 -18.52 1.88 -11.74
N SER A 115 -17.77 1.32 -10.79
CA SER A 115 -16.80 0.25 -11.06
C SER A 115 -17.41 -1.15 -11.06
N GLY A 116 -18.69 -1.30 -10.67
CA GLY A 116 -19.30 -2.62 -10.51
C GLY A 116 -18.78 -3.40 -9.30
N GLY A 117 -18.54 -2.71 -8.18
CA GLY A 117 -18.14 -3.32 -6.91
C GLY A 117 -16.63 -3.53 -6.74
N ARG A 118 -15.80 -2.83 -7.51
CA ARG A 118 -14.33 -2.98 -7.50
C ARG A 118 -13.59 -1.95 -6.67
N TRP A 119 -14.24 -1.32 -5.68
CA TRP A 119 -13.59 -0.34 -4.83
C TRP A 119 -13.36 -0.84 -3.40
N ASP A 120 -12.15 -0.64 -2.91
CA ASP A 120 -11.74 -0.89 -1.54
C ASP A 120 -10.94 0.31 -1.00
N ILE A 121 -10.73 0.37 0.31
CA ILE A 121 -10.01 1.46 0.94
C ILE A 121 -8.79 0.95 1.73
N ASN A 122 -7.67 1.66 1.62
CA ASN A 122 -6.53 1.52 2.51
C ASN A 122 -6.46 2.71 3.47
N VAL A 123 -6.71 2.47 4.76
CA VAL A 123 -6.67 3.51 5.79
C VAL A 123 -5.24 3.61 6.35
N THR A 124 -4.59 4.75 6.10
CA THR A 124 -3.24 5.04 6.59
C THR A 124 -3.32 6.12 7.66
N SER A 125 -2.92 5.81 8.89
CA SER A 125 -3.06 6.73 10.04
C SER A 125 -2.20 8.00 9.95
N GLY A 126 -1.25 8.04 9.03
CA GLY A 126 -0.32 9.13 8.81
C GLY A 126 1.00 8.91 9.55
N TRP A 127 2.11 9.26 8.93
CA TRP A 127 3.46 9.06 9.46
C TRP A 127 4.37 10.27 9.23
N ASN A 128 4.05 11.16 8.30
CA ASN A 128 4.86 12.33 7.97
C ASN A 128 4.20 13.60 8.48
N GLN A 129 4.72 14.12 9.60
CA GLN A 129 4.21 15.36 10.22
C GLN A 129 4.18 16.54 9.23
N ARG A 130 5.19 16.67 8.37
CA ARG A 130 5.28 17.77 7.40
C ARG A 130 4.10 17.83 6.46
N GLU A 131 3.53 16.70 6.04
CA GLU A 131 2.32 16.69 5.20
C GLU A 131 1.14 17.34 5.92
N PHE A 132 0.94 17.00 7.20
CA PHE A 132 -0.13 17.58 8.02
C PHE A 132 0.07 19.07 8.24
N ASP A 133 1.29 19.49 8.58
CA ASP A 133 1.62 20.90 8.80
C ASP A 133 1.38 21.74 7.54
N MET A 134 1.75 21.24 6.35
CA MET A 134 1.54 21.93 5.08
C MET A 134 0.07 22.19 4.77
N TYR A 135 -0.83 21.32 5.21
CA TYR A 135 -2.27 21.43 4.99
C TYR A 135 -3.03 22.01 6.19
N GLY A 136 -2.31 22.44 7.24
CA GLY A 136 -2.92 23.02 8.44
C GLY A 136 -3.75 22.01 9.24
N ILE A 137 -3.33 20.76 9.24
CA ILE A 137 -4.03 19.66 9.92
C ILE A 137 -3.20 19.22 11.12
N ASP A 138 -3.85 19.05 12.28
CA ASP A 138 -3.19 18.58 13.49
C ASP A 138 -2.56 17.20 13.31
N PHE A 139 -1.23 17.13 13.49
CA PHE A 139 -0.51 15.88 13.59
C PHE A 139 -0.56 15.37 15.03
N LEU A 140 -1.55 14.55 15.31
CA LEU A 140 -1.75 13.96 16.62
C LEU A 140 -0.57 13.05 17.00
N GLU A 141 -0.39 12.86 18.31
CA GLU A 141 0.52 11.84 18.81
C GLU A 141 0.15 10.44 18.27
N HIS A 142 1.08 9.48 18.37
CA HIS A 142 0.97 8.19 17.67
C HIS A 142 -0.37 7.46 17.96
N GLY A 143 -0.73 7.29 19.23
CA GLY A 143 -1.98 6.62 19.62
C GLY A 143 -3.23 7.37 19.18
N GLY A 144 -3.20 8.71 19.21
CA GLY A 144 -4.29 9.58 18.74
C GLY A 144 -4.57 9.43 17.24
N ARG A 145 -3.52 9.27 16.41
CA ARG A 145 -3.70 9.01 14.98
C ARG A 145 -4.42 7.69 14.72
N TYR A 146 -4.08 6.65 15.47
CA TYR A 146 -4.76 5.34 15.37
C TYR A 146 -6.17 5.36 15.94
N ALA A 147 -6.41 6.11 17.02
CA ALA A 147 -7.77 6.32 17.55
C ALA A 147 -8.66 7.05 16.54
N ARG A 148 -8.15 8.09 15.87
CA ARG A 148 -8.84 8.77 14.77
C ARG A 148 -9.15 7.81 13.61
N SER A 149 -8.21 6.95 13.23
CA SER A 149 -8.42 5.95 12.18
C SER A 149 -9.47 4.91 12.58
N ALA A 150 -9.54 4.55 13.85
CA ALA A 150 -10.56 3.63 14.36
C ALA A 150 -11.98 4.20 14.18
N GLU A 151 -12.21 5.45 14.60
CA GLU A 151 -13.49 6.13 14.41
C GLU A 151 -13.81 6.34 12.92
N PHE A 152 -12.80 6.66 12.11
CA PHE A 152 -12.96 6.80 10.67
C PHE A 152 -13.51 5.51 10.03
N ILE A 153 -12.94 4.35 10.36
CA ILE A 153 -13.41 3.05 9.87
C ILE A 153 -14.81 2.73 10.42
N ASP A 154 -15.09 3.04 11.69
CA ASP A 154 -16.39 2.80 12.29
C ASP A 154 -17.50 3.60 11.58
N VAL A 155 -17.23 4.87 11.23
CA VAL A 155 -18.19 5.69 10.46
C VAL A 155 -18.35 5.16 9.04
N LEU A 156 -17.26 4.79 8.36
CA LEU A 156 -17.35 4.19 7.02
C LEU A 156 -18.20 2.93 7.03
N ARG A 157 -17.91 1.98 7.92
CA ARG A 157 -18.65 0.71 8.01
C ARG A 157 -20.11 0.92 8.42
N GLY A 158 -20.36 1.88 9.32
CA GLY A 158 -21.70 2.22 9.73
C GLY A 158 -22.54 2.80 8.60
N ALA A 159 -21.99 3.76 7.85
CA ALA A 159 -22.62 4.36 6.68
C ALA A 159 -22.82 3.34 5.54
N TRP A 160 -21.85 2.44 5.35
CA TRP A 160 -21.87 1.43 4.30
C TRP A 160 -22.90 0.32 4.54
N GLY A 161 -23.05 -0.10 5.80
CA GLY A 161 -23.85 -1.28 6.17
C GLY A 161 -25.26 -0.99 6.68
N LYS A 162 -25.65 0.29 6.84
CA LYS A 162 -26.95 0.67 7.42
C LYS A 162 -27.69 1.67 6.54
N PRO A 163 -29.02 1.50 6.34
CA PRO A 163 -29.82 2.46 5.55
C PRO A 163 -29.80 3.87 6.15
N ARG A 164 -29.75 3.98 7.48
CA ARG A 164 -29.61 5.23 8.23
C ARG A 164 -28.64 5.02 9.37
N PHE A 165 -27.66 5.90 9.50
CA PHE A 165 -26.58 5.77 10.46
C PHE A 165 -26.30 7.08 11.20
N SER A 166 -26.19 7.00 12.51
CA SER A 166 -25.70 8.10 13.35
C SER A 166 -24.49 7.62 14.16
N TYR A 167 -23.55 8.51 14.36
CA TYR A 167 -22.31 8.27 15.10
C TYR A 167 -21.93 9.52 15.90
N GLU A 168 -21.49 9.33 17.12
CA GLU A 168 -20.92 10.39 17.94
C GLU A 168 -19.66 9.87 18.60
N GLY A 169 -18.51 10.33 18.10
CA GLY A 169 -17.19 9.99 18.58
C GLY A 169 -16.41 11.21 19.03
N HIS A 170 -15.15 11.00 19.36
CA HIS A 170 -14.24 12.09 19.73
C HIS A 170 -13.82 12.90 18.51
N PHE A 171 -13.55 12.24 17.39
CA PHE A 171 -13.04 12.86 16.17
C PHE A 171 -14.13 13.14 15.14
N TYR A 172 -15.15 12.30 15.08
CA TYR A 172 -16.16 12.39 14.03
C TYR A 172 -17.58 12.29 14.58
N ARG A 173 -18.49 12.95 13.87
CA ARG A 173 -19.94 12.89 14.13
C ARG A 173 -20.68 12.72 12.82
N ALA A 174 -21.72 11.91 12.83
CA ALA A 174 -22.67 11.79 11.74
C ALA A 174 -24.08 11.71 12.33
N ARG A 175 -25.05 12.37 11.71
CA ARG A 175 -26.45 12.34 12.15
C ARG A 175 -27.34 11.96 10.99
N ASP A 176 -28.10 10.89 11.19
CA ASP A 176 -29.09 10.39 10.24
C ASP A 176 -28.53 10.27 8.80
N LEU A 177 -27.27 9.83 8.70
CA LEU A 177 -26.59 9.68 7.42
C LEU A 177 -27.26 8.57 6.62
N GLU A 178 -27.78 8.93 5.46
CA GLU A 178 -28.28 8.02 4.44
C GLU A 178 -27.35 8.08 3.24
N LEU A 179 -26.90 6.90 2.77
CA LEU A 179 -25.92 6.78 1.70
C LEU A 179 -26.62 6.32 0.42
N GLU A 180 -26.69 7.22 -0.58
CA GLU A 180 -27.23 6.93 -1.91
C GLU A 180 -26.23 7.32 -3.01
N PRO A 181 -25.92 6.45 -4.01
CA PRO A 181 -26.43 5.07 -4.07
C PRO A 181 -25.97 4.26 -2.87
N HIS A 182 -26.77 3.27 -2.45
CA HIS A 182 -26.32 2.34 -1.45
C HIS A 182 -25.26 1.40 -2.07
N PRO A 183 -24.14 1.12 -1.38
CA PRO A 183 -23.08 0.26 -1.93
C PRO A 183 -23.61 -1.15 -2.28
N SER A 184 -23.10 -1.71 -3.37
CA SER A 184 -23.49 -3.02 -3.87
C SER A 184 -22.69 -4.17 -3.26
N THR A 185 -21.47 -3.86 -2.76
CA THR A 185 -20.54 -4.84 -2.20
C THR A 185 -20.17 -4.50 -0.76
N PRO A 186 -19.76 -5.48 0.07
CA PRO A 186 -19.19 -5.22 1.38
C PRO A 186 -17.90 -4.39 1.26
N LEU A 187 -17.73 -3.41 2.14
CA LEU A 187 -16.50 -2.62 2.20
C LEU A 187 -15.34 -3.46 2.73
N THR A 188 -14.28 -3.60 1.93
CA THR A 188 -13.00 -4.17 2.38
C THR A 188 -12.07 -3.06 2.85
N VAL A 189 -11.58 -3.19 4.07
CA VAL A 189 -10.66 -2.23 4.68
C VAL A 189 -9.26 -2.83 4.75
N PHE A 190 -8.36 -2.24 3.98
CA PHE A 190 -6.92 -2.45 4.08
C PHE A 190 -6.31 -1.43 5.06
N GLN A 191 -5.17 -1.78 5.62
CA GLN A 191 -4.41 -0.92 6.52
C GLN A 191 -2.92 -1.19 6.37
N GLY A 192 -2.11 -0.13 6.39
CA GLY A 192 -0.66 -0.20 6.53
C GLY A 192 -0.21 0.05 7.97
N GLY A 193 1.07 -0.27 8.25
CA GLY A 193 1.70 -0.06 9.54
C GLY A 193 1.92 -1.36 10.32
N GLN A 194 2.97 -1.37 11.16
CA GLN A 194 3.45 -2.60 11.87
C GLN A 194 3.65 -2.37 13.38
N SER A 195 3.40 -1.15 13.87
CA SER A 195 3.48 -0.80 15.29
C SER A 195 2.40 -1.51 16.12
N ASP A 196 2.53 -1.49 17.44
CA ASP A 196 1.53 -2.08 18.35
C ASP A 196 0.14 -1.48 18.15
N ASP A 197 0.04 -0.17 17.93
CA ASP A 197 -1.26 0.48 17.68
C ASP A 197 -1.82 0.11 16.30
N ALA A 198 -0.95 -0.05 15.27
CA ALA A 198 -1.37 -0.58 13.99
C ALA A 198 -1.94 -2.01 14.11
N ILE A 199 -1.28 -2.87 14.88
CA ILE A 199 -1.73 -4.24 15.13
C ILE A 199 -3.07 -4.26 15.87
N LYS A 200 -3.25 -3.42 16.89
CA LYS A 200 -4.53 -3.28 17.61
C LYS A 200 -5.66 -2.83 16.70
N LEU A 201 -5.41 -1.79 15.87
CA LEU A 201 -6.38 -1.30 14.91
C LEU A 201 -6.74 -2.38 13.88
N ALA A 202 -5.75 -3.05 13.29
CA ALA A 202 -5.96 -4.12 12.33
C ALA A 202 -6.83 -5.24 12.92
N ALA A 203 -6.45 -5.77 14.10
CA ALA A 203 -7.18 -6.84 14.76
C ALA A 203 -8.64 -6.47 15.11
N ALA A 204 -8.91 -5.19 15.34
CA ALA A 204 -10.25 -4.72 15.70
C ALA A 204 -11.11 -4.36 14.48
N ARG A 205 -10.52 -3.84 13.39
CA ARG A 205 -11.30 -3.14 12.35
C ARG A 205 -10.92 -3.44 10.90
N SER A 206 -9.71 -3.93 10.61
CA SER A 206 -9.28 -4.12 9.23
C SER A 206 -9.52 -5.55 8.75
N ASP A 207 -9.64 -5.74 7.44
CA ASP A 207 -9.77 -7.05 6.80
C ASP A 207 -8.41 -7.50 6.27
N TRP A 208 -7.59 -6.54 5.84
CA TRP A 208 -6.24 -6.75 5.34
C TRP A 208 -5.22 -5.87 6.04
N MET A 209 -4.03 -6.39 6.20
CA MET A 209 -2.87 -5.63 6.66
C MET A 209 -1.75 -5.71 5.63
N PHE A 210 -1.36 -4.55 5.09
CA PHE A 210 -0.15 -4.43 4.27
C PHE A 210 1.08 -4.47 5.18
N LEU A 211 1.94 -5.44 4.94
CA LEU A 211 3.25 -5.57 5.57
C LEU A 211 4.31 -5.02 4.63
N ASN A 212 5.23 -4.20 5.15
CA ASN A 212 6.44 -3.83 4.43
C ASN A 212 7.38 -5.03 4.30
N GLY A 213 8.38 -4.94 3.45
CA GLY A 213 9.35 -6.00 3.24
C GLY A 213 10.09 -6.39 4.54
N GLY A 214 10.56 -7.60 4.61
CA GLY A 214 11.29 -8.11 5.76
C GLY A 214 11.68 -9.56 5.60
N THR A 215 12.57 -10.04 6.46
CA THR A 215 12.93 -11.47 6.51
C THR A 215 11.75 -12.35 6.91
N LEU A 216 11.86 -13.65 6.67
CA LEU A 216 10.81 -14.61 7.08
C LEU A 216 10.52 -14.53 8.57
N GLU A 217 11.56 -14.43 9.42
CA GLU A 217 11.42 -14.34 10.87
C GLU A 217 10.68 -13.08 11.31
N ARG A 218 10.99 -11.93 10.67
CA ARG A 218 10.31 -10.66 10.95
C ARG A 218 8.84 -10.74 10.59
N ILE A 219 8.53 -11.23 9.40
CA ILE A 219 7.14 -11.36 8.91
C ILE A 219 6.35 -12.35 9.76
N GLU A 220 6.94 -13.50 10.11
CA GLU A 220 6.32 -14.46 11.02
C GLU A 220 6.00 -13.84 12.40
N GLY A 221 6.95 -13.10 12.94
CA GLY A 221 6.78 -12.38 14.21
C GLY A 221 5.61 -11.39 14.18
N ILE A 222 5.50 -10.58 13.11
CA ILE A 222 4.40 -9.62 12.94
C ILE A 222 3.06 -10.36 12.79
N ILE A 223 2.98 -11.35 11.91
CA ILE A 223 1.78 -12.16 11.71
C ILE A 223 1.34 -12.82 13.03
N GLY A 224 2.30 -13.35 13.80
CA GLY A 224 2.05 -13.94 15.11
C GLY A 224 1.44 -12.95 16.11
N ARG A 225 1.95 -11.71 16.16
CA ARG A 225 1.41 -10.62 17.01
C ARG A 225 -0.02 -10.26 16.60
N VAL A 226 -0.29 -10.09 15.30
CA VAL A 226 -1.64 -9.79 14.77
C VAL A 226 -2.61 -10.92 15.10
N ARG A 227 -2.24 -12.18 14.82
CA ARG A 227 -3.07 -13.35 15.15
C ARG A 227 -3.37 -13.44 16.65
N LYS A 228 -2.39 -13.09 17.51
CA LYS A 228 -2.60 -13.02 18.96
C LYS A 228 -3.62 -11.94 19.32
N ALA A 229 -3.53 -10.75 18.74
CA ALA A 229 -4.49 -9.67 18.96
C ALA A 229 -5.90 -10.04 18.46
N CYS A 230 -6.01 -10.71 17.31
CA CYS A 230 -7.29 -11.17 16.73
C CYS A 230 -8.03 -12.17 17.64
N ARG A 231 -7.33 -12.93 18.50
CA ARG A 231 -8.02 -13.85 19.43
C ARG A 231 -8.96 -13.14 20.40
N SER A 232 -8.66 -11.91 20.79
CA SER A 232 -9.51 -11.12 21.69
C SER A 232 -10.72 -10.49 20.99
N THR A 233 -10.65 -10.30 19.68
CA THR A 233 -11.72 -9.68 18.87
C THR A 233 -12.58 -10.70 18.12
N GLY A 234 -12.14 -11.95 18.02
CA GLY A 234 -12.78 -12.99 17.22
C GLY A 234 -12.67 -12.77 15.70
N ARG A 235 -11.92 -11.74 15.25
CA ARG A 235 -11.75 -11.41 13.84
C ARG A 235 -10.58 -12.17 13.21
N LYS A 236 -10.56 -12.19 11.89
CA LYS A 236 -9.42 -12.63 11.07
C LYS A 236 -8.91 -11.45 10.27
N VAL A 237 -7.59 -11.30 10.18
CA VAL A 237 -6.91 -10.34 9.32
C VAL A 237 -6.09 -11.12 8.32
N ARG A 238 -6.19 -10.75 7.06
CA ARG A 238 -5.40 -11.29 5.95
C ARG A 238 -4.15 -10.43 5.74
N PHE A 239 -3.12 -10.99 5.12
CA PHE A 239 -1.82 -10.33 5.01
C PHE A 239 -1.42 -10.16 3.54
N ALA A 240 -1.07 -8.93 3.19
CA ALA A 240 -0.41 -8.57 1.94
C ALA A 240 1.04 -8.19 2.27
N LEU A 241 2.01 -8.80 1.62
CA LEU A 241 3.44 -8.51 1.81
C LEU A 241 3.96 -7.70 0.63
N TYR A 242 4.54 -6.54 0.90
CA TYR A 242 5.32 -5.82 -0.10
C TYR A 242 6.69 -6.49 -0.27
N ALA A 243 7.05 -6.77 -1.51
CA ALA A 243 8.37 -7.27 -1.86
C ALA A 243 8.77 -6.77 -3.25
N ALA A 244 10.05 -6.42 -3.40
CA ALA A 244 10.64 -5.99 -4.66
C ALA A 244 11.34 -7.19 -5.33
N PRO A 245 10.71 -7.82 -6.35
CA PRO A 245 11.36 -8.93 -7.04
C PRO A 245 12.51 -8.44 -7.91
N LEU A 246 13.60 -9.21 -7.93
CA LEU A 246 14.69 -9.05 -8.86
C LEU A 246 15.09 -10.42 -9.39
N VAL A 247 14.49 -10.80 -10.50
CA VAL A 247 14.64 -12.14 -11.10
C VAL A 247 15.63 -12.06 -12.27
N ARG A 248 16.64 -12.94 -12.25
CA ARG A 248 17.61 -13.12 -13.31
C ARG A 248 17.70 -14.60 -13.67
N ARG A 249 18.46 -14.94 -14.72
CA ARG A 249 18.60 -16.35 -15.13
C ARG A 249 19.25 -17.22 -14.05
N THR A 250 20.14 -16.62 -13.27
CA THR A 250 20.85 -17.27 -12.16
C THR A 250 20.82 -16.39 -10.91
N ASP A 251 21.00 -17.02 -9.76
CA ASP A 251 21.15 -16.32 -8.49
C ASP A 251 22.36 -15.39 -8.50
N ALA A 252 23.46 -15.84 -9.10
CA ALA A 252 24.70 -15.06 -9.20
C ALA A 252 24.49 -13.75 -9.98
N GLU A 253 23.76 -13.78 -11.10
CA GLU A 253 23.41 -12.58 -11.86
C GLU A 253 22.53 -11.61 -11.05
N ALA A 254 21.49 -12.13 -10.35
CA ALA A 254 20.61 -11.32 -9.53
C ALA A 254 21.38 -10.63 -8.38
N TRP A 255 22.20 -11.40 -7.67
CA TRP A 255 22.99 -10.86 -6.56
C TRP A 255 24.07 -9.90 -7.01
N ALA A 256 24.68 -10.11 -8.18
CA ALA A 256 25.64 -9.15 -8.75
C ALA A 256 24.97 -7.79 -9.03
N GLU A 257 23.72 -7.80 -9.54
CA GLU A 257 22.96 -6.55 -9.74
C GLU A 257 22.59 -5.88 -8.41
N ILE A 258 22.20 -6.64 -7.39
CA ILE A 258 21.95 -6.11 -6.05
C ILE A 258 23.20 -5.47 -5.47
N GLN A 259 24.36 -6.11 -5.58
CA GLN A 259 25.61 -5.55 -5.09
C GLN A 259 25.99 -4.24 -5.81
N ALA A 260 25.75 -4.17 -7.12
CA ALA A 260 25.93 -2.93 -7.86
C ALA A 260 25.00 -1.80 -7.37
N ARG A 261 23.73 -2.10 -7.07
CA ARG A 261 22.77 -1.13 -6.50
C ARG A 261 23.19 -0.69 -5.10
N ILE A 262 23.63 -1.61 -4.24
CA ILE A 262 24.16 -1.31 -2.90
C ILE A 262 25.35 -0.36 -2.98
N GLY A 263 26.26 -0.57 -3.94
CA GLY A 263 27.40 0.32 -4.18
C GLY A 263 27.02 1.76 -4.58
N MET A 264 25.78 1.98 -5.01
CA MET A 264 25.27 3.32 -5.39
C MET A 264 24.48 4.01 -4.28
N ILE A 265 24.33 3.42 -3.09
CA ILE A 265 23.53 3.98 -1.99
C ILE A 265 24.11 5.33 -1.54
N ASP A 266 23.33 6.38 -1.65
CA ASP A 266 23.58 7.67 -1.00
C ASP A 266 23.18 7.58 0.48
N ARG A 267 24.14 7.25 1.33
CA ARG A 267 23.89 7.07 2.77
C ARG A 267 23.41 8.36 3.45
N SER A 268 23.83 9.52 2.97
CA SER A 268 23.38 10.79 3.52
C SER A 268 21.91 11.06 3.21
N LEU A 269 21.45 10.63 2.03
CA LEU A 269 20.04 10.69 1.68
C LEU A 269 19.22 9.66 2.50
N ALA A 270 19.75 8.46 2.70
CA ALA A 270 19.13 7.43 3.53
C ALA A 270 18.95 7.89 4.98
N GLU A 271 19.98 8.51 5.57
CA GLU A 271 19.91 9.09 6.93
C GLU A 271 18.86 10.20 7.04
N ARG A 272 18.82 11.14 6.09
CA ARG A 272 17.78 12.20 6.08
C ARG A 272 16.38 11.61 5.99
N ARG A 273 16.18 10.56 5.20
CA ARG A 273 14.89 9.90 5.06
C ARG A 273 14.48 9.16 6.32
N ARG A 274 15.42 8.46 6.94
CA ARG A 274 15.19 7.82 8.23
C ARG A 274 14.75 8.83 9.29
N ALA A 275 15.44 9.97 9.37
CA ALA A 275 15.07 11.03 10.29
C ALA A 275 13.65 11.60 10.02
N ALA A 276 13.23 11.65 8.74
CA ALA A 276 11.90 12.11 8.37
C ALA A 276 10.79 11.07 8.61
N THR A 277 11.16 9.80 8.75
CA THR A 277 10.22 8.70 9.06
C THR A 277 10.32 8.23 10.51
N ASP A 278 10.88 9.02 11.39
CA ASP A 278 11.11 8.68 12.80
C ASP A 278 9.89 7.99 13.43
N GLY A 279 10.09 6.77 13.91
CA GLY A 279 9.03 5.91 14.45
C GLY A 279 8.11 5.21 13.43
N ALA A 280 8.37 5.36 12.14
CA ALA A 280 7.63 4.61 11.11
C ALA A 280 8.23 3.21 10.92
N ASP A 281 7.67 2.23 11.60
CA ASP A 281 8.10 0.84 11.57
C ASP A 281 8.01 0.25 10.15
N GLY A 282 9.12 -0.29 9.61
CA GLY A 282 9.18 -0.89 8.27
C GLY A 282 9.45 0.09 7.12
N MET A 283 9.79 1.35 7.42
CA MET A 283 10.23 2.32 6.42
C MET A 283 11.64 2.80 6.77
N TRP A 284 12.67 2.24 6.12
CA TRP A 284 14.07 2.46 6.44
C TRP A 284 14.43 2.26 7.93
N ALA A 285 13.70 1.39 8.60
CA ALA A 285 13.90 1.12 10.02
C ALA A 285 15.20 0.33 10.29
N SER A 286 15.72 -0.37 9.30
CA SER A 286 16.95 -1.15 9.35
C SER A 286 18.12 -0.45 8.64
N ASP A 287 19.34 -0.65 9.17
CA ASP A 287 20.61 -0.22 8.53
C ASP A 287 21.11 -1.23 7.49
N GLU A 288 20.43 -2.35 7.31
CA GLU A 288 20.77 -3.35 6.31
C GLU A 288 20.67 -2.76 4.90
N ASP A 289 21.68 -2.99 4.09
CA ASP A 289 21.78 -2.44 2.74
C ASP A 289 20.55 -2.78 1.86
N LEU A 290 19.98 -3.97 2.00
CA LEU A 290 18.79 -4.35 1.27
C LEU A 290 17.56 -3.51 1.67
N SER A 291 17.43 -3.17 2.95
CA SER A 291 16.34 -2.32 3.45
C SER A 291 16.46 -0.88 2.96
N LEU A 292 17.70 -0.42 2.66
CA LEU A 292 17.94 0.95 2.18
C LEU A 292 17.63 1.13 0.68
N LEU A 293 17.54 0.06 -0.10
CA LEU A 293 17.32 0.15 -1.55
C LEU A 293 15.93 0.64 -1.94
N ASP A 294 14.96 0.54 -1.05
CA ASP A 294 13.55 0.84 -1.30
C ASP A 294 12.87 1.36 -0.03
N THR A 295 11.93 2.29 -0.20
CA THR A 295 11.19 2.96 0.87
C THR A 295 10.51 1.99 1.83
N ASN A 296 9.86 0.95 1.32
CA ASN A 296 9.09 -0.03 2.08
C ASN A 296 9.88 -1.34 2.30
N GLU A 297 11.20 -1.28 2.22
CA GLU A 297 12.11 -2.40 2.49
C GLU A 297 11.85 -3.66 1.64
N GLY A 298 11.32 -3.49 0.42
CA GLY A 298 10.89 -4.59 -0.43
C GLY A 298 11.98 -5.61 -0.74
N TYR A 299 13.25 -5.18 -0.89
CA TYR A 299 14.37 -6.08 -1.12
C TYR A 299 14.76 -6.91 0.11
N ALA A 300 14.37 -6.49 1.32
CA ALA A 300 14.59 -7.27 2.54
C ALA A 300 13.79 -8.60 2.53
N ALA A 301 12.74 -8.69 1.73
CA ALA A 301 12.02 -9.95 1.49
C ALA A 301 12.83 -10.97 0.68
N ARG A 302 13.93 -10.53 0.04
CA ARG A 302 14.86 -11.38 -0.74
C ARG A 302 14.18 -12.19 -1.85
N LEU A 303 13.21 -11.60 -2.56
CA LEU A 303 12.74 -12.14 -3.82
C LEU A 303 13.78 -11.86 -4.92
N ILE A 304 15.00 -12.34 -4.70
CA ILE A 304 16.21 -12.06 -5.48
C ILE A 304 16.83 -13.39 -5.87
N GLY A 305 16.98 -13.64 -7.16
CA GLY A 305 17.59 -14.88 -7.62
C GLY A 305 17.05 -15.36 -8.97
N SER A 306 17.27 -16.66 -9.22
CA SER A 306 16.64 -17.38 -10.33
C SER A 306 15.13 -17.54 -10.11
N PRO A 307 14.35 -17.87 -11.14
CA PRO A 307 12.92 -18.14 -10.97
C PRO A 307 12.62 -19.18 -9.89
N ASP A 308 13.39 -20.24 -9.81
CA ASP A 308 13.19 -21.31 -8.80
C ASP A 308 13.44 -20.77 -7.38
N THR A 309 14.53 -20.04 -7.16
CA THR A 309 14.85 -19.44 -5.86
C THR A 309 13.78 -18.45 -5.40
N VAL A 310 13.30 -17.60 -6.30
CA VAL A 310 12.26 -16.62 -5.97
C VAL A 310 10.93 -17.32 -5.70
N TYR A 311 10.60 -18.36 -6.46
CA TYR A 311 9.42 -19.16 -6.25
C TYR A 311 9.42 -19.85 -4.88
N GLU A 312 10.50 -20.53 -4.52
CA GLU A 312 10.66 -21.16 -3.18
C GLU A 312 10.51 -20.14 -2.05
N ARG A 313 11.04 -18.95 -2.22
CA ARG A 313 10.91 -17.86 -1.24
C ARG A 313 9.47 -17.38 -1.10
N LEU A 314 8.73 -17.25 -2.20
CA LEU A 314 7.30 -16.90 -2.18
C LEU A 314 6.47 -17.97 -1.45
N GLU A 315 6.74 -19.25 -1.70
CA GLU A 315 6.08 -20.35 -1.01
C GLU A 315 6.36 -20.33 0.51
N ALA A 316 7.55 -19.94 0.92
CA ALA A 316 7.86 -19.77 2.34
C ALA A 316 7.01 -18.66 2.97
N TYR A 317 6.86 -17.48 2.34
CA TYR A 317 5.96 -16.44 2.84
C TYR A 317 4.49 -16.87 2.83
N ARG A 318 4.06 -17.59 1.80
CA ARG A 318 2.70 -18.14 1.74
C ARG A 318 2.42 -19.10 2.89
N SER A 319 3.39 -19.93 3.24
CA SER A 319 3.30 -20.86 4.38
C SER A 319 3.17 -20.16 5.73
N LEU A 320 3.70 -18.94 5.89
CA LEU A 320 3.47 -18.08 7.06
C LEU A 320 2.05 -17.50 7.10
N GLY A 321 1.34 -17.52 5.96
CA GLY A 321 -0.02 -17.00 5.82
C GLY A 321 -0.12 -15.66 5.09
N VAL A 322 0.89 -15.31 4.29
CA VAL A 322 0.78 -14.22 3.30
C VAL A 322 -0.12 -14.69 2.17
N GLU A 323 -1.18 -13.94 1.90
CA GLU A 323 -2.21 -14.29 0.92
C GLU A 323 -2.18 -13.39 -0.31
N MET A 324 -1.46 -12.25 -0.24
CA MET A 324 -1.31 -11.30 -1.35
C MET A 324 0.15 -10.86 -1.45
N LEU A 325 0.70 -10.87 -2.66
CA LEU A 325 1.98 -10.24 -2.97
C LEU A 325 1.73 -8.83 -3.51
N HIS A 326 2.27 -7.82 -2.81
CA HIS A 326 2.32 -6.45 -3.30
C HIS A 326 3.72 -6.20 -3.86
N PHE A 327 3.83 -5.83 -5.13
CA PHE A 327 5.11 -5.72 -5.84
C PHE A 327 5.10 -4.64 -6.92
N ASP A 328 6.26 -4.30 -7.45
CA ASP A 328 6.37 -3.45 -8.64
C ASP A 328 6.47 -4.32 -9.89
N VAL A 329 5.66 -4.00 -10.91
CA VAL A 329 5.58 -4.72 -12.18
C VAL A 329 6.76 -4.44 -13.13
N GLN A 330 7.85 -3.86 -12.65
CA GLN A 330 8.99 -3.48 -13.49
C GLN A 330 9.90 -4.67 -13.87
N ASP A 331 9.99 -5.69 -13.03
CA ASP A 331 10.85 -6.85 -13.33
C ASP A 331 10.22 -7.74 -14.40
N LYS A 332 10.83 -7.70 -15.61
CA LYS A 332 10.31 -8.40 -16.79
C LYS A 332 10.30 -9.91 -16.59
N LEU A 333 11.40 -10.47 -16.07
CA LEU A 333 11.53 -11.92 -15.94
C LEU A 333 10.58 -12.46 -14.86
N PHE A 334 10.36 -11.72 -13.78
CA PHE A 334 9.31 -12.04 -12.80
C PHE A 334 7.92 -12.10 -13.46
N ASN A 335 7.59 -11.09 -14.25
CA ASN A 335 6.27 -11.03 -14.93
C ASN A 335 6.09 -12.16 -15.94
N GLU A 336 7.16 -12.65 -16.56
CA GLU A 336 7.10 -13.72 -17.58
C GLU A 336 7.14 -15.13 -16.97
N THR A 337 7.75 -15.31 -15.80
CA THR A 337 8.02 -16.65 -15.25
C THR A 337 7.29 -16.96 -13.95
N ILE A 338 7.17 -15.99 -13.04
CA ILE A 338 6.59 -16.18 -11.70
C ILE A 338 5.13 -15.72 -11.65
N LEU A 339 4.87 -14.50 -12.10
CA LEU A 339 3.53 -13.89 -11.99
C LEU A 339 2.42 -14.77 -12.58
N PRO A 340 2.57 -15.43 -13.75
CA PRO A 340 1.53 -16.32 -14.27
C PRO A 340 1.17 -17.47 -13.32
N THR A 341 2.13 -17.97 -12.56
CA THR A 341 1.89 -19.07 -11.59
C THR A 341 1.09 -18.61 -10.36
N LEU A 342 1.03 -17.30 -10.10
CA LEU A 342 0.28 -16.71 -8.97
C LEU A 342 -1.16 -16.39 -9.36
N VAL A 343 -1.40 -15.98 -10.62
CA VAL A 343 -2.69 -15.43 -11.07
C VAL A 343 -3.58 -16.45 -11.81
N GLU A 344 -2.99 -17.47 -12.42
CA GLU A 344 -3.72 -18.57 -13.07
C GLU A 344 -4.27 -19.57 -12.02
#